data_b2b7e800426f0e96aab220d01cd81b71
#
_entry.id   b2b7e800426f0e96aab220d01cd81b71
#
_cell.length_a   1.000
_cell.length_b   1.000
_cell.length_c   1.000
_cell.angle_alpha   90.00
_cell.angle_beta   90.00
_cell.angle_gamma   90.00
#
_symmetry.space_group_name_H-M   'P 1'
#
loop_
_entity.id
_entity.type
_entity.pdbx_description
1 polymer ?
#
loop_
_entity_poly.entity_id
_entity_poly.type
_entity_poly.pdbx_seq_one_letter_code
_entity_poly.pdbx_strand_id
1 'polypeptide(L)'
;MRTRMMALFALIAFCVMPIEAKKVKGNWDIITKEISVRDYSAIKVGSTAMGYSDSWFSLFSRGGNPSYVFGYTQGESASLRITIDENLYPYINVQVKNEELSISTENGTQLSPTRFKIEGTSKKLEKIQMSGCMDFVLRSALSGDDLEIIATRGSDVKMEKPVNVSNCIIEATSGSDIIINDLTTRIIRGRASGGSDLKLTGKAENGEYSASGGSDIKAYDLILNQLECSASGGSDIYTHVTDYIKASASGGSDVHYKGSARSDTSTSGGSDIIKEGN
;
A
#
# COMPACT_ATOMS: atom_id res chain seq x y z
N MET A 1 -49.02 -51.93 -4.38
CA MET A 1 -49.01 -50.63 -5.07
C MET A 1 -48.07 -49.70 -4.33
N ARG A 2 -46.90 -49.43 -4.90
CA ARG A 2 -45.90 -48.47 -4.33
C ARG A 2 -45.83 -47.30 -5.29
N THR A 3 -46.43 -46.17 -4.89
CA THR A 3 -46.44 -44.91 -5.63
C THR A 3 -45.07 -44.24 -5.41
N ARG A 4 -44.26 -44.10 -6.46
CA ARG A 4 -43.02 -43.33 -6.46
C ARG A 4 -43.35 -41.87 -6.72
N MET A 5 -43.15 -41.02 -5.73
CA MET A 5 -43.20 -39.57 -5.85
C MET A 5 -41.86 -39.09 -6.43
N MET A 6 -41.85 -38.67 -7.67
CA MET A 6 -40.70 -37.98 -8.30
C MET A 6 -40.75 -36.52 -7.86
N ALA A 7 -39.76 -36.08 -7.08
CA ALA A 7 -39.52 -34.67 -6.77
C ALA A 7 -38.77 -34.05 -7.95
N LEU A 8 -39.40 -33.10 -8.63
CA LEU A 8 -38.80 -32.32 -9.71
C LEU A 8 -38.02 -31.17 -9.10
N PHE A 9 -36.66 -31.28 -9.04
CA PHE A 9 -35.80 -30.16 -8.68
C PHE A 9 -35.68 -29.22 -9.90
N ALA A 10 -36.37 -28.09 -9.88
CA ALA A 10 -36.16 -27.01 -10.82
C ALA A 10 -34.88 -26.26 -10.45
N LEU A 11 -33.80 -26.49 -11.20
CA LEU A 11 -32.57 -25.77 -11.13
C LEU A 11 -32.76 -24.36 -11.73
N ILE A 12 -33.04 -23.35 -10.92
CA ILE A 12 -33.04 -21.96 -11.37
C ILE A 12 -31.58 -21.54 -11.58
N ALA A 13 -31.08 -21.63 -12.80
CA ALA A 13 -29.82 -21.03 -13.20
C ALA A 13 -29.99 -19.51 -13.18
N PHE A 14 -29.54 -18.86 -12.12
CA PHE A 14 -29.36 -17.41 -12.11
C PHE A 14 -28.25 -17.08 -13.13
N CYS A 15 -28.63 -16.67 -14.32
CA CYS A 15 -27.76 -16.10 -15.32
C CYS A 15 -27.33 -14.72 -14.79
N VAL A 16 -26.23 -14.67 -14.03
CA VAL A 16 -25.56 -13.41 -13.70
C VAL A 16 -24.95 -12.91 -15.01
N MET A 17 -25.68 -12.06 -15.71
CA MET A 17 -25.10 -11.34 -16.85
C MET A 17 -23.97 -10.47 -16.30
N PRO A 18 -22.75 -10.56 -16.85
CA PRO A 18 -21.69 -9.64 -16.50
C PRO A 18 -22.17 -8.22 -16.88
N ILE A 19 -22.30 -7.34 -15.90
CA ILE A 19 -22.53 -5.93 -16.15
C ILE A 19 -21.22 -5.42 -16.73
N GLU A 20 -21.17 -5.18 -18.04
CA GLU A 20 -20.02 -4.54 -18.66
C GLU A 20 -19.83 -3.15 -18.06
N ALA A 21 -18.66 -2.90 -17.47
CA ALA A 21 -18.34 -1.59 -16.91
C ALA A 21 -18.29 -0.55 -18.03
N LYS A 22 -18.95 0.59 -17.82
CA LYS A 22 -18.88 1.75 -18.74
C LYS A 22 -17.46 2.28 -18.77
N LYS A 23 -16.79 2.19 -19.93
CA LYS A 23 -15.43 2.73 -20.11
C LYS A 23 -15.50 4.17 -20.58
N VAL A 24 -14.85 5.10 -19.84
CA VAL A 24 -14.77 6.53 -20.19
C VAL A 24 -13.32 6.93 -20.27
N LYS A 25 -12.90 7.45 -21.45
CA LYS A 25 -11.54 7.96 -21.66
C LYS A 25 -11.49 9.46 -21.44
N GLY A 26 -10.37 9.95 -20.94
CA GLY A 26 -10.07 11.39 -20.83
C GLY A 26 -10.07 12.08 -22.20
N ASN A 27 -10.50 13.31 -22.23
CA ASN A 27 -10.60 14.15 -23.42
C ASN A 27 -9.39 15.09 -23.63
N TRP A 28 -8.36 15.03 -22.78
CA TRP A 28 -7.17 15.88 -22.76
C TRP A 28 -7.41 17.32 -22.29
N ASP A 29 -8.66 17.71 -22.03
CA ASP A 29 -8.98 19.00 -21.42
C ASP A 29 -8.80 18.87 -19.91
N ILE A 30 -7.65 19.31 -19.42
CA ILE A 30 -7.28 19.15 -18.00
C ILE A 30 -7.83 20.30 -17.19
N ILE A 31 -8.62 19.97 -16.17
CA ILE A 31 -9.11 20.93 -15.17
C ILE A 31 -8.51 20.65 -13.81
N THR A 32 -8.45 21.69 -12.99
CA THR A 32 -8.11 21.58 -11.57
C THR A 32 -9.26 22.15 -10.74
N LYS A 33 -9.76 21.35 -9.81
CA LYS A 33 -10.83 21.72 -8.87
C LYS A 33 -10.30 21.73 -7.44
N GLU A 34 -10.57 22.82 -6.74
CA GLU A 34 -10.42 22.91 -5.30
C GLU A 34 -11.72 22.45 -4.64
N ILE A 35 -11.63 21.56 -3.69
CA ILE A 35 -12.78 20.93 -3.03
C ILE A 35 -12.71 21.28 -1.56
N SER A 36 -13.77 21.91 -1.05
CA SER A 36 -13.89 22.18 0.37
C SER A 36 -14.12 20.88 1.11
N VAL A 37 -13.21 20.53 2.00
CA VAL A 37 -13.26 19.31 2.82
C VAL A 37 -13.16 19.68 4.31
N ARG A 38 -13.77 18.87 5.17
CA ARG A 38 -13.57 18.95 6.61
C ARG A 38 -12.22 18.35 6.99
N ASP A 39 -11.73 18.59 8.19
CA ASP A 39 -10.53 17.95 8.72
C ASP A 39 -10.64 16.41 8.61
N TYR A 40 -9.51 15.79 8.27
CA TYR A 40 -9.38 14.34 8.16
C TYR A 40 -8.00 13.89 8.66
N SER A 41 -7.95 12.68 9.20
CA SER A 41 -6.72 12.00 9.63
C SER A 41 -6.46 10.72 8.87
N ALA A 42 -7.42 10.26 8.07
CA ALA A 42 -7.29 9.08 7.23
C ALA A 42 -7.56 9.41 5.76
N ILE A 43 -6.80 8.78 4.87
CA ILE A 43 -6.94 8.88 3.43
C ILE A 43 -7.21 7.49 2.86
N LYS A 44 -8.28 7.36 2.08
CA LYS A 44 -8.62 6.17 1.35
C LYS A 44 -8.87 6.50 -0.11
N VAL A 45 -7.98 6.05 -0.97
CA VAL A 45 -8.14 6.16 -2.41
C VAL A 45 -8.21 4.75 -2.98
N GLY A 46 -9.33 4.43 -3.56
CA GLY A 46 -9.55 3.11 -4.14
C GLY A 46 -10.39 3.22 -5.38
N SER A 47 -9.93 2.58 -6.44
CA SER A 47 -10.73 2.42 -7.63
C SER A 47 -10.84 0.93 -7.94
N THR A 48 -12.05 0.42 -7.89
CA THR A 48 -12.38 -0.86 -8.54
C THR A 48 -12.45 -0.69 -10.05
N ALA A 49 -12.29 0.54 -10.54
CA ALA A 49 -12.63 0.94 -11.89
C ALA A 49 -11.59 1.85 -12.58
N MET A 50 -10.36 2.01 -12.06
CA MET A 50 -9.28 2.55 -12.88
C MET A 50 -8.81 1.45 -13.81
N GLY A 51 -9.12 1.58 -15.11
CA GLY A 51 -8.66 0.64 -16.11
C GLY A 51 -7.16 0.69 -16.19
N TYR A 52 -6.53 -0.47 -16.24
CA TYR A 52 -5.21 -0.59 -16.83
C TYR A 52 -5.24 0.17 -18.16
N SER A 53 -4.48 1.23 -18.30
CA SER A 53 -4.15 1.69 -19.61
C SER A 53 -3.37 0.54 -20.25
N ASP A 54 -3.66 0.19 -21.52
CA ASP A 54 -2.97 -0.86 -22.27
C ASP A 54 -1.44 -0.62 -22.38
N SER A 55 -0.92 0.34 -21.66
CA SER A 55 0.48 0.74 -21.57
C SER A 55 1.15 0.12 -20.35
N TRP A 56 1.07 -1.21 -20.21
CA TRP A 56 1.96 -2.01 -19.37
C TRP A 56 3.46 -1.64 -19.57
N PHE A 57 3.80 -1.06 -20.72
CA PHE A 57 5.15 -0.64 -21.08
C PHE A 57 5.59 0.72 -20.51
N SER A 58 4.71 1.57 -20.01
CA SER A 58 5.10 2.90 -19.51
C SER A 58 5.67 2.89 -18.09
N LEU A 59 5.46 1.83 -17.32
CA LEU A 59 6.02 1.66 -15.95
C LEU A 59 7.55 1.49 -15.94
N PHE A 60 8.17 1.16 -17.07
CA PHE A 60 9.63 1.08 -17.21
C PHE A 60 10.28 2.32 -17.83
N SER A 61 9.52 3.36 -18.11
CA SER A 61 10.10 4.60 -18.63
C SER A 61 10.77 5.36 -17.49
N ARG A 62 12.08 5.29 -17.44
CA ARG A 62 12.96 6.13 -16.64
C ARG A 62 12.46 7.58 -16.65
N GLY A 63 11.98 8.11 -15.51
CA GLY A 63 11.82 9.54 -15.29
C GLY A 63 10.44 10.15 -15.53
N GLY A 64 9.37 9.36 -15.74
CA GLY A 64 8.00 9.89 -15.82
C GLY A 64 7.41 10.13 -14.43
N ASN A 65 6.83 11.31 -14.17
CA ASN A 65 5.92 11.54 -13.05
C ASN A 65 4.82 10.47 -13.11
N PRO A 66 4.49 9.78 -12.00
CA PRO A 66 3.40 8.82 -11.99
C PRO A 66 2.11 9.52 -12.48
N SER A 67 1.41 8.87 -13.40
CA SER A 67 0.21 9.46 -14.01
C SER A 67 -0.94 9.59 -13.02
N TYR A 68 -0.93 8.79 -11.95
CA TYR A 68 -1.98 8.74 -10.92
C TYR A 68 -1.36 8.86 -9.55
N VAL A 69 -1.42 10.06 -8.96
CA VAL A 69 -0.72 10.32 -7.71
C VAL A 69 -1.55 11.14 -6.72
N PHE A 70 -1.52 10.72 -5.45
CA PHE A 70 -1.94 11.50 -4.31
C PHE A 70 -0.72 12.10 -3.60
N GLY A 71 -0.50 13.40 -3.72
CA GLY A 71 0.52 14.14 -2.98
C GLY A 71 -0.04 14.66 -1.67
N TYR A 72 0.60 14.33 -0.54
CA TYR A 72 0.16 14.77 0.78
C TYR A 72 1.17 15.70 1.43
N THR A 73 0.67 16.75 2.06
CA THR A 73 1.43 17.69 2.90
C THR A 73 0.77 17.80 4.27
N GLN A 74 1.50 17.57 5.36
CA GLN A 74 0.99 17.89 6.69
C GLN A 74 0.98 19.40 6.88
N GLY A 75 -0.14 19.97 7.32
CA GLY A 75 -0.29 21.44 7.47
C GLY A 75 -1.47 21.79 8.37
N GLU A 76 -1.64 23.08 8.68
CA GLU A 76 -2.55 23.57 9.70
C GLU A 76 -4.06 23.44 9.37
N SER A 77 -4.41 23.31 8.11
CA SER A 77 -5.81 23.23 7.66
C SER A 77 -6.02 22.20 6.58
N ALA A 78 -7.20 21.59 6.57
CA ALA A 78 -7.57 20.65 5.52
C ALA A 78 -7.77 21.35 4.18
N SER A 79 -7.22 20.76 3.13
CA SER A 79 -7.45 21.16 1.75
C SER A 79 -7.42 19.97 0.82
N LEU A 80 -8.09 20.09 -0.32
CA LEU A 80 -8.08 19.07 -1.36
C LEU A 80 -8.15 19.71 -2.72
N ARG A 81 -7.27 19.30 -3.62
CA ARG A 81 -7.24 19.72 -5.03
C ARG A 81 -7.16 18.49 -5.92
N ILE A 82 -8.02 18.43 -6.94
CA ILE A 82 -8.03 17.34 -7.93
C ILE A 82 -7.77 17.94 -9.32
N THR A 83 -6.79 17.37 -10.02
CA THR A 83 -6.48 17.68 -11.42
C THR A 83 -6.75 16.44 -12.26
N ILE A 84 -7.66 16.55 -13.22
CA ILE A 84 -8.14 15.44 -14.06
C ILE A 84 -8.70 15.98 -15.38
N ASP A 85 -8.92 15.09 -16.37
CA ASP A 85 -9.69 15.43 -17.57
C ASP A 85 -11.12 15.88 -17.20
N GLU A 86 -11.59 16.97 -17.81
CA GLU A 86 -12.88 17.60 -17.48
C GLU A 86 -14.06 16.64 -17.57
N ASN A 87 -14.09 15.84 -18.64
CA ASN A 87 -15.16 14.86 -18.89
C ASN A 87 -15.18 13.70 -17.90
N LEU A 88 -14.11 13.48 -17.13
CA LEU A 88 -14.01 12.42 -16.12
C LEU A 88 -14.36 12.89 -14.70
N TYR A 89 -14.24 14.20 -14.45
CA TYR A 89 -14.50 14.76 -13.12
C TYR A 89 -15.89 14.40 -12.54
N PRO A 90 -16.99 14.38 -13.33
CA PRO A 90 -18.32 14.00 -12.82
C PRO A 90 -18.43 12.58 -12.24
N TYR A 91 -17.49 11.70 -12.59
CA TYR A 91 -17.46 10.31 -12.09
C TYR A 91 -16.61 10.13 -10.84
N ILE A 92 -16.00 11.20 -10.31
CA ILE A 92 -15.19 11.16 -9.09
C ILE A 92 -16.07 11.48 -7.89
N ASN A 93 -16.13 10.56 -6.92
CA ASN A 93 -16.80 10.76 -5.66
C ASN A 93 -15.78 11.12 -4.57
N VAL A 94 -16.02 12.23 -3.88
CA VAL A 94 -15.20 12.70 -2.76
C VAL A 94 -16.10 12.85 -1.54
N GLN A 95 -15.72 12.26 -0.43
CA GLN A 95 -16.43 12.42 0.85
C GLN A 95 -15.46 12.39 2.02
N VAL A 96 -15.80 13.11 3.09
CA VAL A 96 -15.14 12.97 4.39
C VAL A 96 -16.16 12.49 5.41
N LYS A 97 -15.94 11.31 5.95
CA LYS A 97 -16.79 10.68 6.97
C LYS A 97 -15.92 10.05 8.06
N ASN A 98 -16.25 10.32 9.33
CA ASN A 98 -15.48 9.82 10.47
C ASN A 98 -13.97 10.11 10.33
N GLU A 99 -13.62 11.34 9.94
CA GLU A 99 -12.25 11.78 9.68
C GLU A 99 -11.50 11.00 8.55
N GLU A 100 -12.18 10.17 7.77
CA GLU A 100 -11.64 9.51 6.58
C GLU A 100 -12.03 10.29 5.32
N LEU A 101 -11.03 10.82 4.60
CA LEU A 101 -11.17 11.32 3.23
C LEU A 101 -11.18 10.14 2.28
N SER A 102 -12.33 9.88 1.69
CA SER A 102 -12.52 8.79 0.72
C SER A 102 -12.69 9.35 -0.69
N ILE A 103 -11.86 8.87 -1.63
CA ILE A 103 -11.93 9.23 -3.04
C ILE A 103 -12.10 7.95 -3.85
N SER A 104 -13.18 7.89 -4.61
CA SER A 104 -13.53 6.72 -5.42
C SER A 104 -14.16 7.14 -6.76
N THR A 105 -14.28 6.18 -7.65
CA THR A 105 -15.03 6.36 -8.90
C THR A 105 -16.47 5.86 -8.75
N GLU A 106 -17.37 6.35 -9.60
CA GLU A 106 -18.73 5.85 -9.68
C GLU A 106 -18.75 4.34 -9.98
N ASN A 107 -19.62 3.61 -9.28
CA ASN A 107 -19.72 2.16 -9.45
C ASN A 107 -20.09 1.77 -10.89
N GLY A 108 -19.45 0.72 -11.40
CA GLY A 108 -19.68 0.23 -12.76
C GLY A 108 -19.06 1.12 -13.86
N THR A 109 -18.24 2.11 -13.49
CA THR A 109 -17.54 2.97 -14.45
C THR A 109 -16.03 2.75 -14.36
N GLN A 110 -15.39 2.46 -15.49
CA GLN A 110 -13.95 2.35 -15.65
C GLN A 110 -13.43 3.63 -16.31
N LEU A 111 -12.59 4.38 -15.58
CA LEU A 111 -11.98 5.61 -16.08
C LEU A 111 -10.57 5.34 -16.62
N SER A 112 -10.24 6.03 -17.72
CA SER A 112 -8.89 6.04 -18.29
C SER A 112 -8.45 7.51 -18.44
N PRO A 113 -8.07 8.17 -17.34
CA PRO A 113 -7.63 9.56 -17.37
C PRO A 113 -6.28 9.69 -18.07
N THR A 114 -6.09 10.83 -18.76
CA THR A 114 -4.79 11.18 -19.32
C THR A 114 -3.88 11.76 -18.23
N ARG A 115 -4.49 12.35 -17.19
CA ARG A 115 -3.83 12.83 -15.98
C ARG A 115 -4.78 12.71 -14.79
N PHE A 116 -4.28 12.18 -13.67
CA PHE A 116 -5.03 12.19 -12.41
C PHE A 116 -4.09 12.47 -11.24
N LYS A 117 -4.15 13.69 -10.75
CA LYS A 117 -3.33 14.16 -9.62
C LYS A 117 -4.26 14.68 -8.53
N ILE A 118 -4.01 14.24 -7.30
CA ILE A 118 -4.67 14.73 -6.11
C ILE A 118 -3.62 15.36 -5.21
N GLU A 119 -3.93 16.48 -4.61
CA GLU A 119 -3.11 17.16 -3.59
C GLU A 119 -3.98 17.39 -2.37
N GLY A 120 -3.55 16.82 -1.23
CA GLY A 120 -4.27 16.89 0.04
C GLY A 120 -3.41 17.44 1.16
N THR A 121 -4.04 18.16 2.08
CA THR A 121 -3.41 18.68 3.30
C THR A 121 -4.33 18.44 4.48
N SER A 122 -3.78 18.05 5.64
CA SER A 122 -4.50 17.98 6.92
C SER A 122 -3.53 18.14 8.10
N LYS A 123 -4.07 18.40 9.29
CA LYS A 123 -3.27 18.63 10.51
C LYS A 123 -2.50 17.38 10.94
N LYS A 124 -3.12 16.21 10.79
CA LYS A 124 -2.56 14.92 11.14
C LYS A 124 -2.91 13.88 10.09
N LEU A 125 -2.09 12.86 9.98
CA LEU A 125 -2.32 11.72 9.13
C LEU A 125 -2.00 10.44 9.92
N GLU A 126 -3.01 9.64 10.16
CA GLU A 126 -2.94 8.40 10.95
C GLU A 126 -3.13 7.16 10.08
N LYS A 127 -3.78 7.31 8.91
CA LYS A 127 -4.03 6.17 8.03
C LYS A 127 -3.96 6.56 6.56
N ILE A 128 -3.29 5.70 5.79
CA ILE A 128 -3.23 5.77 4.33
C ILE A 128 -3.66 4.42 3.76
N GLN A 129 -4.67 4.43 2.89
CA GLN A 129 -5.10 3.25 2.18
C GLN A 129 -5.16 3.55 0.68
N MET A 130 -4.23 2.95 -0.08
CA MET A 130 -4.12 3.10 -1.53
C MET A 130 -4.46 1.79 -2.24
N SER A 131 -5.23 1.87 -3.33
CA SER A 131 -5.60 0.70 -4.10
C SER A 131 -5.89 1.06 -5.56
N GLY A 132 -5.62 0.16 -6.50
CA GLY A 132 -6.00 0.34 -7.89
C GLY A 132 -5.08 1.26 -8.69
N CYS A 133 -3.77 1.04 -8.59
CA CYS A 133 -2.73 1.78 -9.32
C CYS A 133 -2.65 3.28 -8.99
N MET A 134 -3.07 3.67 -7.79
CA MET A 134 -2.97 5.04 -7.31
C MET A 134 -1.79 5.15 -6.33
N ASP A 135 -0.79 5.95 -6.68
CA ASP A 135 0.39 6.14 -5.85
C ASP A 135 0.19 7.24 -4.80
N PHE A 136 0.83 7.09 -3.66
CA PHE A 136 0.91 8.10 -2.62
C PHE A 136 2.34 8.64 -2.50
N VAL A 137 2.46 9.97 -2.39
CA VAL A 137 3.76 10.64 -2.19
C VAL A 137 3.67 11.64 -1.05
N LEU A 138 4.50 11.46 -0.02
CA LEU A 138 4.66 12.42 1.07
C LEU A 138 5.49 13.63 0.60
N ARG A 139 4.94 14.84 0.73
CA ARG A 139 5.57 16.10 0.26
C ARG A 139 6.27 16.90 1.35
N SER A 140 5.89 16.72 2.62
CA SER A 140 6.50 17.36 3.79
C SER A 140 6.95 16.32 4.81
N ALA A 141 7.69 16.72 5.83
CA ALA A 141 7.88 15.86 7.00
C ALA A 141 6.51 15.51 7.61
N LEU A 142 6.39 14.32 8.18
CA LEU A 142 5.21 13.83 8.87
C LEU A 142 5.54 13.53 10.33
N SER A 143 4.71 14.02 11.22
CA SER A 143 4.80 13.69 12.65
C SER A 143 3.43 13.36 13.24
N GLY A 144 3.40 12.43 14.18
CA GLY A 144 2.16 11.98 14.82
C GLY A 144 2.41 10.85 15.82
N ASP A 145 1.34 10.24 16.31
CA ASP A 145 1.42 9.11 17.23
C ASP A 145 1.38 7.77 16.47
N ASP A 146 0.30 7.52 15.76
CA ASP A 146 0.08 6.29 15.01
C ASP A 146 0.07 6.56 13.51
N LEU A 147 0.64 5.65 12.72
CA LEU A 147 0.57 5.67 11.26
C LEU A 147 0.32 4.26 10.73
N GLU A 148 -0.80 4.05 10.07
CA GLU A 148 -1.13 2.83 9.35
C GLU A 148 -1.09 3.09 7.84
N ILE A 149 -0.33 2.27 7.10
CA ILE A 149 -0.20 2.36 5.65
C ILE A 149 -0.58 1.02 5.02
N ILE A 150 -1.57 1.04 4.13
CA ILE A 150 -2.02 -0.13 3.38
C ILE A 150 -1.95 0.19 1.89
N ALA A 151 -1.12 -0.56 1.16
CA ALA A 151 -0.97 -0.47 -0.28
C ALA A 151 -1.37 -1.80 -0.94
N THR A 152 -2.29 -1.74 -1.90
CA THR A 152 -2.80 -2.95 -2.56
C THR A 152 -3.05 -2.74 -4.05
N ARG A 153 -3.03 -3.83 -4.83
CA ARG A 153 -3.40 -3.82 -6.26
C ARG A 153 -2.54 -2.88 -7.10
N GLY A 154 -1.22 -2.97 -6.96
CA GLY A 154 -0.26 -2.20 -7.74
C GLY A 154 -0.21 -0.72 -7.40
N SER A 155 -0.53 -0.34 -6.16
CA SER A 155 -0.41 1.03 -5.66
C SER A 155 0.83 1.17 -4.81
N ASP A 156 1.64 2.19 -5.07
CA ASP A 156 2.87 2.42 -4.33
C ASP A 156 2.73 3.58 -3.33
N VAL A 157 3.41 3.44 -2.19
CA VAL A 157 3.52 4.52 -1.20
C VAL A 157 4.98 4.94 -1.06
N LYS A 158 5.27 6.21 -1.34
CA LYS A 158 6.62 6.78 -1.30
C LYS A 158 6.71 7.93 -0.29
N MET A 159 7.45 7.70 0.79
CA MET A 159 7.73 8.67 1.84
C MET A 159 9.22 8.99 1.86
N GLU A 160 9.63 9.95 1.02
CA GLU A 160 11.02 10.42 0.93
C GLU A 160 11.34 11.57 1.89
N LYS A 161 10.36 12.01 2.66
CA LYS A 161 10.49 13.03 3.71
C LYS A 161 10.49 12.36 5.07
N PRO A 162 11.12 12.98 6.09
CA PRO A 162 11.16 12.40 7.43
C PRO A 162 9.79 12.03 7.98
N VAL A 163 9.69 10.85 8.58
CA VAL A 163 8.48 10.34 9.25
C VAL A 163 8.84 10.07 10.71
N ASN A 164 8.20 10.78 11.62
CA ASN A 164 8.42 10.66 13.05
C ASN A 164 7.10 10.32 13.75
N VAL A 165 6.90 9.05 14.11
CA VAL A 165 5.68 8.54 14.72
C VAL A 165 6.01 7.55 15.84
N SER A 166 5.11 7.39 16.82
CA SER A 166 5.33 6.42 17.90
C SER A 166 5.14 4.99 17.43
N ASN A 167 4.10 4.73 16.62
CA ASN A 167 3.81 3.41 16.09
C ASN A 167 3.59 3.49 14.57
N CYS A 168 4.20 2.57 13.83
CA CYS A 168 4.08 2.48 12.38
C CYS A 168 3.67 1.06 11.96
N ILE A 169 2.53 0.93 11.30
CA ILE A 169 2.04 -0.33 10.74
C ILE A 169 1.98 -0.19 9.24
N ILE A 170 2.64 -1.08 8.52
CA ILE A 170 2.72 -1.04 7.06
C ILE A 170 2.38 -2.40 6.45
N GLU A 171 1.52 -2.40 5.45
CA GLU A 171 1.10 -3.60 4.74
C GLU A 171 1.10 -3.34 3.24
N ALA A 172 1.90 -4.10 2.50
CA ALA A 172 1.95 -4.11 1.05
C ALA A 172 1.52 -5.46 0.49
N THR A 173 0.54 -5.46 -0.42
CA THR A 173 0.01 -6.70 -1.00
C THR A 173 -0.28 -6.56 -2.49
N SER A 174 -0.24 -7.70 -3.21
CA SER A 174 -0.68 -7.75 -4.62
C SER A 174 0.10 -6.82 -5.54
N GLY A 175 1.44 -6.89 -5.50
CA GLY A 175 2.34 -6.14 -6.36
C GLY A 175 2.42 -4.65 -6.03
N SER A 176 2.31 -4.28 -4.75
CA SER A 176 2.37 -2.90 -4.26
C SER A 176 3.61 -2.71 -3.41
N ASP A 177 4.28 -1.57 -3.54
CA ASP A 177 5.51 -1.29 -2.81
C ASP A 177 5.34 -0.13 -1.81
N ILE A 178 6.00 -0.26 -0.65
CA ILE A 178 6.06 0.83 0.34
C ILE A 178 7.52 1.19 0.59
N ILE A 179 7.86 2.46 0.36
CA ILE A 179 9.18 3.02 0.58
C ILE A 179 9.07 4.12 1.63
N ILE A 180 9.75 3.96 2.76
CA ILE A 180 9.86 5.00 3.80
C ILE A 180 11.34 5.29 4.05
N ASN A 181 11.75 6.48 3.70
CA ASN A 181 13.08 6.99 3.99
C ASN A 181 13.03 7.84 5.27
N ASP A 182 14.03 7.71 6.14
CA ASP A 182 14.17 8.48 7.39
C ASP A 182 12.96 8.30 8.35
N LEU A 183 12.64 7.04 8.67
CA LEU A 183 11.65 6.69 9.69
C LEU A 183 12.27 6.76 11.08
N THR A 184 11.61 7.46 11.99
CA THR A 184 11.88 7.35 13.43
C THR A 184 10.60 6.89 14.11
N THR A 185 10.64 5.72 14.77
CA THR A 185 9.49 5.15 15.45
C THR A 185 9.88 4.32 16.66
N ARG A 186 8.99 4.13 17.60
CA ARG A 186 9.18 3.21 18.71
C ARG A 186 8.85 1.77 18.29
N ILE A 187 7.74 1.58 17.58
CA ILE A 187 7.28 0.25 17.14
C ILE A 187 7.01 0.29 15.64
N ILE A 188 7.56 -0.69 14.92
CA ILE A 188 7.22 -0.93 13.52
C ILE A 188 6.68 -2.33 13.31
N ARG A 189 5.57 -2.47 12.58
CA ARG A 189 5.07 -3.74 12.04
C ARG A 189 5.01 -3.65 10.53
N GLY A 190 5.76 -4.52 9.85
CA GLY A 190 5.86 -4.57 8.39
C GLY A 190 5.39 -5.90 7.84
N ARG A 191 4.46 -5.87 6.88
CA ARG A 191 3.99 -7.06 6.17
C ARG A 191 4.09 -6.85 4.66
N ALA A 192 4.71 -7.80 3.98
CA ALA A 192 4.78 -7.84 2.52
C ALA A 192 4.28 -9.18 2.00
N SER A 193 3.38 -9.19 1.02
CA SER A 193 2.88 -10.42 0.44
C SER A 193 2.44 -10.29 -1.02
N GLY A 194 2.53 -11.41 -1.78
CA GLY A 194 2.05 -11.45 -3.15
C GLY A 194 2.86 -10.60 -4.13
N GLY A 195 4.19 -10.67 -4.06
CA GLY A 195 5.11 -9.94 -4.93
C GLY A 195 5.21 -8.46 -4.61
N SER A 196 5.14 -8.09 -3.32
CA SER A 196 5.17 -6.70 -2.85
C SER A 196 6.42 -6.48 -1.99
N ASP A 197 7.02 -5.30 -2.09
CA ASP A 197 8.26 -5.01 -1.37
C ASP A 197 8.08 -3.88 -0.34
N LEU A 198 8.80 -3.99 0.78
CA LEU A 198 9.01 -2.90 1.73
C LEU A 198 10.47 -2.44 1.67
N LYS A 199 10.70 -1.13 1.54
CA LYS A 199 12.04 -0.54 1.67
C LYS A 199 12.04 0.51 2.77
N LEU A 200 12.83 0.26 3.83
CA LEU A 200 12.79 1.05 5.05
C LEU A 200 14.18 1.53 5.43
N THR A 201 14.29 2.81 5.79
CA THR A 201 15.52 3.38 6.36
C THR A 201 15.22 4.23 7.59
N GLY A 202 16.18 4.39 8.51
CA GLY A 202 16.03 5.20 9.72
C GLY A 202 16.31 4.42 11.01
N LYS A 203 15.43 4.53 12.00
CA LYS A 203 15.59 3.84 13.30
C LYS A 203 14.24 3.48 13.94
N ALA A 204 14.21 2.34 14.62
CA ALA A 204 13.09 1.90 15.42
C ALA A 204 13.58 1.20 16.69
N GLU A 205 12.79 1.17 17.75
CA GLU A 205 13.15 0.39 18.95
C GLU A 205 12.80 -1.08 18.76
N ASN A 206 11.55 -1.38 18.40
CA ASN A 206 11.04 -2.74 18.26
C ASN A 206 10.37 -2.95 16.90
N GLY A 207 10.62 -4.12 16.30
CA GLY A 207 10.05 -4.49 15.00
C GLY A 207 9.39 -5.86 15.00
N GLU A 208 8.39 -6.00 14.14
CA GLU A 208 7.79 -7.26 13.73
C GLU A 208 7.69 -7.27 12.21
N TYR A 209 8.36 -8.21 11.52
CA TYR A 209 8.33 -8.33 10.06
C TYR A 209 7.77 -9.68 9.60
N SER A 210 6.97 -9.64 8.54
CA SER A 210 6.48 -10.83 7.88
C SER A 210 6.52 -10.67 6.36
N ALA A 211 7.26 -11.53 5.67
CA ALA A 211 7.35 -11.57 4.22
C ALA A 211 6.86 -12.92 3.70
N SER A 212 6.03 -12.92 2.65
CA SER A 212 5.50 -14.15 2.07
C SER A 212 5.14 -14.03 0.58
N GLY A 213 5.21 -15.16 -0.16
CA GLY A 213 4.74 -15.21 -1.54
C GLY A 213 5.59 -14.41 -2.52
N GLY A 214 6.91 -14.49 -2.42
CA GLY A 214 7.87 -13.81 -3.30
C GLY A 214 7.95 -12.30 -3.05
N SER A 215 7.89 -11.90 -1.78
CA SER A 215 7.89 -10.49 -1.34
C SER A 215 9.09 -10.22 -0.45
N ASP A 216 9.72 -9.06 -0.57
CA ASP A 216 10.92 -8.75 0.19
C ASP A 216 10.73 -7.61 1.19
N ILE A 217 11.43 -7.69 2.33
CA ILE A 217 11.58 -6.58 3.27
C ILE A 217 13.04 -6.15 3.31
N LYS A 218 13.34 -4.99 2.71
CA LYS A 218 14.68 -4.40 2.59
C LYS A 218 14.87 -3.30 3.64
N ALA A 219 15.35 -3.68 4.82
CA ALA A 219 15.51 -2.82 6.00
C ALA A 219 16.92 -2.81 6.60
N TYR A 220 17.97 -3.04 5.80
CA TYR A 220 19.36 -2.94 6.28
C TYR A 220 19.73 -1.56 6.81
N ASP A 221 19.10 -0.52 6.30
CA ASP A 221 19.34 0.87 6.68
C ASP A 221 18.32 1.39 7.72
N LEU A 222 17.47 0.50 8.27
CA LEU A 222 16.65 0.76 9.44
C LEU A 222 17.26 0.02 10.65
N ILE A 223 17.82 0.77 11.58
CA ILE A 223 18.43 0.20 12.79
C ILE A 223 17.34 -0.11 13.81
N LEU A 224 17.28 -1.36 14.27
CA LEU A 224 16.35 -1.88 15.28
C LEU A 224 17.11 -2.33 16.53
N ASN A 225 16.55 -2.12 17.71
CA ASN A 225 17.05 -2.76 18.92
C ASN A 225 16.61 -4.23 18.96
N GLN A 226 15.31 -4.49 18.77
CA GLN A 226 14.76 -5.83 18.79
C GLN A 226 13.87 -6.10 17.58
N LEU A 227 13.91 -7.33 17.06
CA LEU A 227 13.10 -7.75 15.94
C LEU A 227 12.60 -9.19 16.10
N GLU A 228 11.32 -9.41 15.86
CA GLU A 228 10.77 -10.71 15.52
C GLU A 228 10.40 -10.73 14.03
N CYS A 229 10.89 -11.74 13.27
CA CYS A 229 10.60 -11.78 11.84
C CYS A 229 10.35 -13.19 11.31
N SER A 230 9.55 -13.28 10.26
CA SER A 230 9.26 -14.52 9.56
C SER A 230 9.25 -14.32 8.04
N ALA A 231 9.97 -15.18 7.32
CA ALA A 231 9.99 -15.24 5.87
C ALA A 231 9.47 -16.59 5.37
N SER A 232 8.63 -16.60 4.35
CA SER A 232 8.08 -17.85 3.81
C SER A 232 7.73 -17.75 2.31
N GLY A 233 7.80 -18.88 1.58
CA GLY A 233 7.34 -18.95 0.19
C GLY A 233 8.21 -18.18 -0.81
N GLY A 234 9.53 -18.24 -0.69
CA GLY A 234 10.50 -17.60 -1.57
C GLY A 234 10.58 -16.08 -1.35
N SER A 235 10.53 -15.65 -0.09
CA SER A 235 10.56 -14.24 0.32
C SER A 235 11.76 -13.96 1.20
N ASP A 236 12.39 -12.80 1.05
CA ASP A 236 13.60 -12.48 1.79
C ASP A 236 13.41 -11.29 2.73
N ILE A 237 14.09 -11.35 3.90
CA ILE A 237 14.13 -10.25 4.84
C ILE A 237 15.58 -9.83 5.08
N TYR A 238 15.87 -8.56 4.84
CA TYR A 238 17.17 -7.91 5.07
C TYR A 238 17.03 -6.91 6.19
N THR A 239 17.78 -7.06 7.32
CA THR A 239 17.56 -6.24 8.50
C THR A 239 18.84 -5.93 9.27
N HIS A 240 18.82 -4.88 10.12
CA HIS A 240 19.90 -4.47 10.99
C HIS A 240 19.40 -4.42 12.44
N VAL A 241 19.90 -5.32 13.30
CA VAL A 241 19.42 -5.47 14.67
C VAL A 241 20.60 -5.44 15.66
N THR A 242 20.46 -4.68 16.74
CA THR A 242 21.55 -4.44 17.70
C THR A 242 21.49 -5.33 18.94
N ASP A 243 20.31 -5.64 19.48
CA ASP A 243 20.17 -6.31 20.78
C ASP A 243 19.68 -7.76 20.67
N TYR A 244 18.53 -7.97 20.02
CA TYR A 244 17.93 -9.30 19.93
C TYR A 244 17.12 -9.48 18.64
N ILE A 245 17.34 -10.62 17.97
CA ILE A 245 16.55 -11.04 16.81
C ILE A 245 15.99 -12.45 17.04
N LYS A 246 14.67 -12.58 16.83
CA LYS A 246 14.01 -13.88 16.68
C LYS A 246 13.56 -14.00 15.23
N ALA A 247 14.15 -14.97 14.50
CA ALA A 247 13.91 -15.10 13.08
C ALA A 247 13.49 -16.53 12.71
N SER A 248 12.52 -16.63 11.82
CA SER A 248 12.10 -17.89 11.22
C SER A 248 12.07 -17.78 9.70
N ALA A 249 12.56 -18.83 9.00
CA ALA A 249 12.55 -18.89 7.55
C ALA A 249 12.08 -20.25 7.08
N SER A 250 11.21 -20.29 6.05
CA SER A 250 10.65 -21.54 5.54
C SER A 250 10.30 -21.46 4.05
N GLY A 251 10.34 -22.61 3.33
CA GLY A 251 9.88 -22.68 1.95
C GLY A 251 10.78 -21.98 0.93
N GLY A 252 12.11 -22.04 1.11
CA GLY A 252 13.09 -21.41 0.23
C GLY A 252 13.16 -19.90 0.39
N SER A 253 13.04 -19.42 1.63
CA SER A 253 13.08 -18.00 2.01
C SER A 253 14.25 -17.73 2.91
N ASP A 254 14.89 -16.56 2.79
CA ASP A 254 16.08 -16.26 3.57
C ASP A 254 15.88 -15.05 4.48
N VAL A 255 16.56 -15.06 5.64
CA VAL A 255 16.68 -13.89 6.52
C VAL A 255 18.14 -13.52 6.65
N HIS A 256 18.48 -12.34 6.14
CA HIS A 256 19.80 -11.74 6.25
C HIS A 256 19.78 -10.66 7.32
N TYR A 257 20.64 -10.76 8.32
CA TYR A 257 20.74 -9.73 9.35
C TYR A 257 22.16 -9.31 9.64
N LYS A 258 22.36 -8.03 9.92
CA LYS A 258 23.60 -7.46 10.40
C LYS A 258 23.45 -6.84 11.79
N GLY A 259 24.56 -6.52 12.42
CA GLY A 259 24.61 -5.92 13.76
C GLY A 259 25.01 -6.89 14.87
N SER A 260 24.91 -6.41 16.13
CA SER A 260 25.42 -7.12 17.32
C SER A 260 24.41 -8.04 18.02
N ALA A 261 23.22 -8.19 17.46
CA ALA A 261 22.11 -8.91 18.10
C ALA A 261 22.47 -10.34 18.50
N ARG A 262 21.94 -10.75 19.68
CA ARG A 262 21.78 -12.16 20.02
C ARG A 262 20.62 -12.71 19.20
N SER A 263 20.76 -13.95 18.71
CA SER A 263 19.77 -14.52 17.79
C SER A 263 19.14 -15.80 18.32
N ASP A 264 17.83 -15.94 18.10
CA ASP A 264 17.05 -17.17 18.20
C ASP A 264 16.48 -17.45 16.82
N THR A 265 16.90 -18.55 16.19
CA THR A 265 16.64 -18.79 14.77
C THR A 265 16.08 -20.18 14.52
N SER A 266 15.14 -20.26 13.56
CA SER A 266 14.54 -21.52 13.12
C SER A 266 14.40 -21.54 11.60
N THR A 267 14.89 -22.59 10.94
CA THR A 267 14.79 -22.76 9.49
C THR A 267 14.15 -24.08 9.10
N SER A 268 13.47 -24.12 7.97
CA SER A 268 12.93 -25.33 7.36
C SER A 268 12.77 -25.19 5.85
N GLY A 269 12.79 -26.32 5.12
CA GLY A 269 12.44 -26.35 3.70
C GLY A 269 13.43 -25.66 2.76
N GLY A 270 14.74 -25.74 3.02
CA GLY A 270 15.78 -25.15 2.17
C GLY A 270 15.90 -23.62 2.31
N SER A 271 15.68 -23.13 3.51
CA SER A 271 15.76 -21.72 3.88
C SER A 271 16.95 -21.45 4.79
N ASP A 272 17.54 -20.28 4.68
CA ASP A 272 18.71 -19.90 5.47
C ASP A 272 18.46 -18.65 6.33
N ILE A 273 19.14 -18.59 7.50
CA ILE A 273 19.23 -17.37 8.32
C ILE A 273 20.71 -17.02 8.46
N ILE A 274 21.09 -15.93 7.81
CA ILE A 274 22.49 -15.55 7.61
C ILE A 274 22.81 -14.29 8.40
N LYS A 275 23.79 -14.40 9.31
CA LYS A 275 24.37 -13.21 9.92
C LYS A 275 25.46 -12.67 9.01
N GLU A 276 25.26 -11.48 8.48
CA GLU A 276 26.27 -10.77 7.70
C GLU A 276 27.22 -9.98 8.61
N GLY A 277 28.34 -9.54 8.05
CA GLY A 277 29.33 -8.74 8.80
C GLY A 277 28.71 -7.46 9.39
N ASN A 278 29.38 -6.92 10.42
CA ASN A 278 29.00 -5.66 11.07
C ASN A 278 29.08 -4.47 10.11
#